data_7a8eed5eadf85e19d5e2060ab262e376
#
_entry.id   7a8eed5eadf85e19d5e2060ab262e376
#
_cell.length_a   1.000
_cell.length_b   1.000
_cell.length_c   1.000
_cell.angle_alpha   90.00
_cell.angle_beta   90.00
_cell.angle_gamma   90.00
#
_symmetry.space_group_name_H-M   'P 1'
#
loop_
_entity.id
_entity.type
_entity.pdbx_description
1 polymer ?
#
loop_
_entity_poly.entity_id
_entity_poly.type
_entity_poly.pdbx_seq_one_letter_code
_entity_poly.pdbx_strand_id
1 'polypeptide(L)'
;TIKKLSKKNKILLCVVSEGATAQYKNKKMIQVRRDACKKCSKVLGISKIIFLDFPDMKLSLSHLEINKKIEKIIQEFKPEVVYTAPRNDLNLDHRAVFDSTLVVCRPKSGVRQILCYEMHGQVKAPFMPNVFENIEKEIDFKIKGFKMYESEIEKFPNARSIIAIENLAIMRGIQVGFKRAEGFELIQNILK
;
A
#
# COMPACT_ATOMS: atom_id res chain seq x y z
N THR A 1 10.13 -1.77 -3.55
CA THR A 1 10.46 -1.36 -2.15
C THR A 1 10.27 -2.51 -1.17
N ILE A 2 9.05 -3.10 -1.01
CA ILE A 2 8.77 -4.14 0.00
C ILE A 2 9.78 -5.29 -0.07
N LYS A 3 10.02 -5.86 -1.26
CA LYS A 3 10.99 -6.96 -1.45
C LYS A 3 12.41 -6.59 -1.02
N LYS A 4 12.84 -5.35 -1.25
CA LYS A 4 14.15 -4.86 -0.82
C LYS A 4 14.21 -4.72 0.70
N LEU A 5 13.20 -4.10 1.30
CA LEU A 5 13.12 -3.90 2.74
C LEU A 5 13.01 -5.20 3.52
N SER A 6 12.30 -6.20 2.98
CA SER A 6 12.09 -7.51 3.64
C SER A 6 13.38 -8.30 3.89
N LYS A 7 14.49 -7.95 3.19
CA LYS A 7 15.79 -8.58 3.40
C LYS A 7 16.41 -8.25 4.77
N LYS A 8 16.05 -7.10 5.35
CA LYS A 8 16.65 -6.59 6.59
C LYS A 8 15.64 -6.20 7.67
N ASN A 9 14.34 -6.20 7.34
CA ASN A 9 13.28 -5.73 8.23
C ASN A 9 12.14 -6.73 8.32
N LYS A 10 11.44 -6.75 9.45
CA LYS A 10 10.14 -7.39 9.56
C LYS A 10 9.09 -6.47 8.95
N ILE A 11 8.26 -6.99 8.06
CA ILE A 11 7.21 -6.23 7.40
C ILE A 11 5.85 -6.80 7.79
N LEU A 12 4.97 -5.93 8.28
CA LEU A 12 3.58 -6.24 8.55
C LEU A 12 2.71 -5.57 7.49
N LEU A 13 1.83 -6.34 6.86
CA LEU A 13 0.78 -5.84 6.00
C LEU A 13 -0.54 -5.83 6.76
N CYS A 14 -1.14 -4.65 6.91
CA CYS A 14 -2.48 -4.47 7.44
C CYS A 14 -3.46 -4.22 6.28
N VAL A 15 -4.38 -5.14 6.05
CA VAL A 15 -5.45 -5.03 5.05
C VAL A 15 -6.72 -4.59 5.76
N VAL A 16 -7.14 -3.36 5.54
CA VAL A 16 -8.23 -2.74 6.31
C VAL A 16 -9.60 -3.20 5.82
N SER A 17 -9.85 -3.10 4.50
CA SER A 17 -11.11 -3.54 3.87
C SER A 17 -11.00 -4.97 3.37
N GLU A 18 -12.13 -5.68 3.32
CA GLU A 18 -12.21 -6.98 2.63
C GLU A 18 -12.09 -6.84 1.09
N GLY A 19 -12.33 -5.63 0.56
CA GLY A 19 -11.98 -5.18 -0.78
C GLY A 19 -12.68 -5.89 -1.94
N ALA A 20 -13.86 -6.48 -1.73
CA ALA A 20 -14.51 -7.28 -2.75
C ALA A 20 -16.01 -7.05 -2.90
N THR A 21 -16.74 -6.83 -1.81
CA THR A 21 -18.22 -6.85 -1.82
C THR A 21 -18.83 -5.72 -2.63
N ALA A 22 -18.22 -4.56 -2.71
CA ALA A 22 -18.71 -3.45 -3.51
C ALA A 22 -18.58 -3.72 -5.02
N GLN A 23 -17.50 -4.36 -5.44
CA GLN A 23 -17.21 -4.62 -6.85
C GLN A 23 -17.89 -5.89 -7.38
N TYR A 24 -17.85 -6.98 -6.61
CA TYR A 24 -18.19 -8.31 -7.14
C TYR A 24 -19.55 -8.84 -6.69
N LYS A 25 -20.19 -8.21 -5.71
CA LYS A 25 -21.46 -8.71 -5.10
C LYS A 25 -21.42 -10.20 -4.70
N ASN A 26 -20.22 -10.78 -4.56
CA ASN A 26 -19.98 -12.20 -4.31
C ASN A 26 -18.96 -12.39 -3.19
N LYS A 27 -19.41 -12.90 -2.06
CA LYS A 27 -18.56 -13.14 -0.89
C LYS A 27 -17.40 -14.12 -1.14
N LYS A 28 -17.50 -15.01 -2.13
CA LYS A 28 -16.39 -15.91 -2.51
C LYS A 28 -15.16 -15.12 -2.96
N MET A 29 -15.34 -13.93 -3.55
CA MET A 29 -14.24 -13.07 -3.98
C MET A 29 -13.39 -12.55 -2.81
N ILE A 30 -13.95 -12.42 -1.62
CA ILE A 30 -13.18 -12.07 -0.41
C ILE A 30 -12.07 -13.11 -0.19
N GLN A 31 -12.42 -14.40 -0.26
CA GLN A 31 -11.44 -15.47 -0.08
C GLN A 31 -10.40 -15.50 -1.22
N VAL A 32 -10.84 -15.32 -2.45
CA VAL A 32 -9.94 -15.25 -3.63
C VAL A 32 -8.91 -14.13 -3.44
N ARG A 33 -9.34 -12.93 -3.02
CA ARG A 33 -8.44 -11.79 -2.78
C ARG A 33 -7.52 -12.01 -1.58
N ARG A 34 -8.00 -12.65 -0.52
CA ARG A 34 -7.15 -13.02 0.62
C ARG A 34 -6.07 -14.00 0.23
N ASP A 35 -6.38 -15.00 -0.60
CA ASP A 35 -5.41 -15.99 -1.04
C ASP A 35 -4.40 -15.37 -2.02
N ALA A 36 -4.85 -14.47 -2.90
CA ALA A 36 -3.97 -13.65 -3.72
C ALA A 36 -3.00 -12.80 -2.86
N CYS A 37 -3.53 -12.14 -1.83
CA CYS A 37 -2.75 -11.36 -0.88
C CYS A 37 -1.68 -12.22 -0.17
N LYS A 38 -2.04 -13.41 0.31
CA LYS A 38 -1.09 -14.34 0.94
C LYS A 38 0.01 -14.80 -0.03
N LYS A 39 -0.35 -15.13 -1.29
CA LYS A 39 0.61 -15.52 -2.33
C LYS A 39 1.56 -14.35 -2.65
N CYS A 40 1.03 -13.15 -2.88
CA CYS A 40 1.80 -11.93 -3.09
C CYS A 40 2.76 -11.66 -1.92
N SER A 41 2.27 -11.76 -0.70
CA SER A 41 3.06 -11.54 0.53
C SER A 41 4.26 -12.48 0.62
N LYS A 42 4.12 -13.75 0.23
CA LYS A 42 5.24 -14.70 0.15
C LYS A 42 6.27 -14.27 -0.89
N VAL A 43 5.84 -13.83 -2.08
CA VAL A 43 6.75 -13.32 -3.12
C VAL A 43 7.55 -12.13 -2.64
N LEU A 44 6.90 -11.19 -1.94
CA LEU A 44 7.52 -9.94 -1.47
C LEU A 44 8.29 -10.09 -0.16
N GLY A 45 8.12 -11.18 0.58
CA GLY A 45 8.80 -11.42 1.86
C GLY A 45 8.14 -10.69 3.05
N ILE A 46 6.81 -10.50 3.00
CA ILE A 46 6.04 -9.93 4.11
C ILE A 46 5.97 -10.94 5.25
N SER A 47 6.32 -10.51 6.47
CA SER A 47 6.47 -11.38 7.64
C SER A 47 5.14 -11.70 8.33
N LYS A 48 4.20 -10.75 8.30
CA LYS A 48 2.89 -10.89 8.97
C LYS A 48 1.80 -10.19 8.16
N ILE A 49 0.63 -10.79 8.09
CA ILE A 49 -0.57 -10.18 7.48
C ILE A 49 -1.67 -10.12 8.53
N ILE A 50 -2.33 -8.99 8.65
CA ILE A 50 -3.53 -8.79 9.47
C ILE A 50 -4.65 -8.30 8.57
N PHE A 51 -5.78 -9.00 8.57
CA PHE A 51 -7.02 -8.59 7.91
C PHE A 51 -7.96 -8.03 8.96
N LEU A 52 -8.44 -6.80 8.76
CA LEU A 52 -9.38 -6.13 9.66
C LEU A 52 -10.84 -6.34 9.26
N ASP A 53 -11.07 -6.72 8.02
CA ASP A 53 -12.36 -7.13 7.46
C ASP A 53 -13.49 -6.09 7.55
N PHE A 54 -13.13 -4.82 7.44
CA PHE A 54 -14.14 -3.80 7.29
C PHE A 54 -14.82 -3.90 5.91
N PRO A 55 -16.12 -3.58 5.82
CA PRO A 55 -16.84 -3.59 4.56
C PRO A 55 -16.23 -2.65 3.53
N ASP A 56 -16.14 -3.10 2.28
CA ASP A 56 -15.65 -2.34 1.15
C ASP A 56 -16.52 -1.10 0.86
N MET A 57 -15.90 0.01 0.48
CA MET A 57 -16.52 1.33 0.22
C MET A 57 -17.25 1.95 1.41
N LYS A 58 -16.98 1.51 2.65
CA LYS A 58 -17.63 1.99 3.87
C LYS A 58 -16.64 2.39 4.98
N LEU A 59 -15.36 2.48 4.69
CA LEU A 59 -14.35 2.77 5.73
C LEU A 59 -14.56 4.15 6.36
N SER A 60 -15.03 5.13 5.60
CA SER A 60 -15.33 6.48 6.12
C SER A 60 -16.40 6.50 7.24
N LEU A 61 -17.23 5.47 7.33
CA LEU A 61 -18.24 5.33 8.38
C LEU A 61 -17.71 4.65 9.65
N SER A 62 -16.46 4.17 9.63
CA SER A 62 -15.89 3.31 10.67
C SER A 62 -14.56 3.84 11.23
N HIS A 63 -14.25 5.12 11.08
CA HIS A 63 -12.96 5.70 11.49
C HIS A 63 -12.54 5.34 12.93
N LEU A 64 -13.47 5.45 13.89
CA LEU A 64 -13.16 5.17 15.29
C LEU A 64 -12.71 3.72 15.49
N GLU A 65 -13.43 2.77 14.88
CA GLU A 65 -13.12 1.34 15.03
C GLU A 65 -11.85 0.97 14.27
N ILE A 66 -11.61 1.57 13.09
CA ILE A 66 -10.37 1.42 12.33
C ILE A 66 -9.20 1.93 13.17
N ASN A 67 -9.32 3.12 13.75
CA ASN A 67 -8.27 3.72 14.58
C ASN A 67 -7.92 2.82 15.76
N LYS A 68 -8.90 2.33 16.52
CA LYS A 68 -8.66 1.41 17.65
C LYS A 68 -7.90 0.15 17.22
N LYS A 69 -8.29 -0.46 16.10
CA LYS A 69 -7.61 -1.68 15.60
C LYS A 69 -6.20 -1.41 15.11
N ILE A 70 -5.99 -0.33 14.35
CA ILE A 70 -4.65 0.04 13.86
C ILE A 70 -3.75 0.46 15.03
N GLU A 71 -4.27 1.23 15.99
CA GLU A 71 -3.51 1.63 17.19
C GLU A 71 -2.98 0.42 17.96
N LYS A 72 -3.81 -0.61 18.15
CA LYS A 72 -3.39 -1.88 18.75
C LYS A 72 -2.25 -2.53 17.96
N ILE A 73 -2.34 -2.54 16.61
CA ILE A 73 -1.27 -3.09 15.77
C ILE A 73 0.02 -2.29 15.94
N ILE A 74 -0.06 -0.95 15.95
CA ILE A 74 1.10 -0.07 16.15
C ILE A 74 1.75 -0.34 17.51
N GLN A 75 0.98 -0.46 18.57
CA GLN A 75 1.47 -0.75 19.94
C GLN A 75 2.17 -2.10 20.03
N GLU A 76 1.63 -3.13 19.38
CA GLU A 76 2.19 -4.49 19.39
C GLU A 76 3.41 -4.65 18.48
N PHE A 77 3.33 -4.14 17.26
CA PHE A 77 4.38 -4.32 16.24
C PHE A 77 5.49 -3.29 16.35
N LYS A 78 5.19 -2.09 16.87
CA LYS A 78 6.11 -0.95 17.07
C LYS A 78 6.89 -0.58 15.80
N PRO A 79 6.21 -0.28 14.69
CA PRO A 79 6.89 0.09 13.45
C PRO A 79 7.55 1.46 13.59
N GLU A 80 8.75 1.63 13.04
CA GLU A 80 9.38 2.95 12.88
C GLU A 80 8.90 3.67 11.62
N VAL A 81 8.55 2.91 10.58
CA VAL A 81 8.11 3.42 9.27
C VAL A 81 6.75 2.83 8.91
N VAL A 82 5.84 3.70 8.48
CA VAL A 82 4.50 3.32 8.01
C VAL A 82 4.30 3.80 6.59
N TYR A 83 3.85 2.90 5.72
CA TYR A 83 3.41 3.21 4.37
C TYR A 83 1.90 3.19 4.32
N THR A 84 1.29 4.21 3.72
CA THR A 84 -0.17 4.36 3.62
C THR A 84 -0.60 4.85 2.24
N ALA A 85 -1.90 4.81 1.97
CA ALA A 85 -2.48 5.36 0.75
C ALA A 85 -2.30 6.90 0.69
N PRO A 86 -2.31 7.51 -0.51
CA PRO A 86 -2.19 8.96 -0.63
C PRO A 86 -3.50 9.66 -0.25
N ARG A 87 -3.38 10.88 0.33
CA ARG A 87 -4.53 11.72 0.73
C ARG A 87 -5.42 12.16 -0.44
N ASN A 88 -4.86 12.24 -1.64
CA ASN A 88 -5.54 12.72 -2.84
C ASN A 88 -6.09 11.60 -3.72
N ASP A 89 -6.22 10.38 -3.20
CA ASP A 89 -6.82 9.27 -3.92
C ASP A 89 -8.30 9.54 -4.25
N LEU A 90 -8.77 9.07 -5.40
CA LEU A 90 -10.19 9.11 -5.77
C LEU A 90 -11.01 8.18 -4.89
N ASN A 91 -10.44 7.06 -4.46
CA ASN A 91 -11.11 6.08 -3.62
C ASN A 91 -11.26 6.62 -2.18
N LEU A 92 -12.51 6.69 -1.71
CA LEU A 92 -12.85 7.19 -0.37
C LEU A 92 -12.26 6.31 0.74
N ASP A 93 -12.18 5.01 0.53
CA ASP A 93 -11.62 4.08 1.51
C ASP A 93 -10.11 4.29 1.67
N HIS A 94 -9.39 4.55 0.57
CA HIS A 94 -7.96 4.87 0.65
C HIS A 94 -7.72 6.16 1.45
N ARG A 95 -8.55 7.18 1.24
CA ARG A 95 -8.49 8.43 2.03
C ARG A 95 -8.81 8.19 3.49
N ALA A 96 -9.81 7.37 3.80
CA ALA A 96 -10.16 7.01 5.17
C ALA A 96 -9.00 6.28 5.87
N VAL A 97 -8.27 5.41 5.16
CA VAL A 97 -7.07 4.76 5.69
C VAL A 97 -5.95 5.75 5.91
N PHE A 98 -5.74 6.72 4.99
CA PHE A 98 -4.77 7.80 5.18
C PHE A 98 -5.07 8.59 6.45
N ASP A 99 -6.30 9.09 6.62
CA ASP A 99 -6.72 9.88 7.78
C ASP A 99 -6.56 9.09 9.08
N SER A 100 -6.98 7.84 9.10
CA SER A 100 -6.79 6.94 10.24
C SER A 100 -5.32 6.72 10.57
N THR A 101 -4.45 6.58 9.54
CA THR A 101 -3.01 6.45 9.73
C THR A 101 -2.43 7.66 10.44
N LEU A 102 -2.80 8.89 10.02
CA LEU A 102 -2.31 10.11 10.68
C LEU A 102 -2.77 10.21 12.14
N VAL A 103 -4.00 9.80 12.44
CA VAL A 103 -4.51 9.80 13.81
C VAL A 103 -3.74 8.85 14.71
N VAL A 104 -3.46 7.62 14.26
CA VAL A 104 -2.83 6.59 15.09
C VAL A 104 -1.31 6.69 15.14
N CYS A 105 -0.69 7.28 14.11
CA CYS A 105 0.76 7.46 14.01
C CYS A 105 1.25 8.82 14.54
N ARG A 106 0.48 9.49 15.42
CA ARG A 106 0.91 10.73 16.10
C ARG A 106 2.25 10.53 16.83
N PRO A 107 3.03 11.61 17.12
CA PRO A 107 4.41 11.48 17.63
C PRO A 107 4.61 10.55 18.83
N LYS A 108 3.61 10.39 19.71
CA LYS A 108 3.66 9.46 20.85
C LYS A 108 3.55 7.98 20.48
N SER A 109 3.17 7.66 19.23
CA SER A 109 3.05 6.26 18.76
C SER A 109 4.39 5.53 18.62
N GLY A 110 5.49 6.28 18.52
CA GLY A 110 6.81 5.75 18.20
C GLY A 110 7.10 5.64 16.70
N VAL A 111 6.11 5.88 15.84
CA VAL A 111 6.29 5.94 14.38
C VAL A 111 7.08 7.20 14.03
N ARG A 112 8.19 7.02 13.31
CA ARG A 112 9.09 8.12 12.93
C ARG A 112 8.82 8.63 11.52
N GLN A 113 8.52 7.73 10.60
CA GLN A 113 8.26 8.10 9.21
C GLN A 113 6.89 7.61 8.76
N ILE A 114 6.19 8.50 8.03
CA ILE A 114 4.95 8.17 7.32
C ILE A 114 5.16 8.52 5.85
N LEU A 115 4.97 7.54 4.99
CA LEU A 115 5.16 7.64 3.55
C LEU A 115 3.88 7.22 2.82
N CYS A 116 3.43 8.03 1.86
CA CYS A 116 2.37 7.62 0.95
C CYS A 116 2.96 6.94 -0.28
N TYR A 117 2.42 5.76 -0.63
CA TYR A 117 2.75 5.12 -1.89
C TYR A 117 1.94 5.69 -3.04
N GLU A 118 2.49 5.63 -4.24
CA GLU A 118 1.82 6.13 -5.44
C GLU A 118 0.75 5.15 -5.93
N MET A 119 -0.47 5.68 -6.16
CA MET A 119 -1.58 4.99 -6.79
C MET A 119 -1.70 5.44 -8.25
N HIS A 120 -1.35 4.56 -9.17
CA HIS A 120 -1.35 4.87 -10.60
C HIS A 120 -2.77 5.17 -11.11
N GLY A 121 -2.95 6.36 -11.69
CA GLY A 121 -4.19 6.75 -12.38
C GLY A 121 -5.42 7.00 -11.49
N GLN A 122 -5.27 7.01 -10.16
CA GLN A 122 -6.39 7.14 -9.23
C GLN A 122 -6.24 8.32 -8.26
N VAL A 123 -5.78 9.46 -8.74
CA VAL A 123 -5.54 10.64 -7.91
C VAL A 123 -6.30 11.87 -8.41
N LYS A 124 -6.82 12.69 -7.48
CA LYS A 124 -7.48 13.97 -7.77
C LYS A 124 -6.52 15.07 -8.17
N ALA A 125 -5.28 14.99 -7.72
CA ALA A 125 -4.21 15.93 -8.02
C ALA A 125 -2.94 15.14 -8.33
N PRO A 126 -1.97 15.72 -9.04
CA PRO A 126 -0.70 15.06 -9.31
C PRO A 126 -0.06 14.53 -8.03
N PHE A 127 0.41 13.29 -8.07
CA PHE A 127 1.23 12.73 -7.00
C PHE A 127 2.62 13.35 -7.09
N MET A 128 3.10 13.93 -5.99
CA MET A 128 4.36 14.67 -5.91
C MET A 128 5.38 13.92 -5.05
N PRO A 129 6.01 12.86 -5.58
CA PRO A 129 6.97 12.10 -4.79
C PRO A 129 8.22 12.94 -4.49
N ASN A 130 8.69 12.82 -3.26
CA ASN A 130 9.91 13.47 -2.75
C ASN A 130 10.88 12.47 -2.10
N VAL A 131 10.50 11.19 -2.05
CA VAL A 131 11.34 10.05 -1.65
C VAL A 131 11.28 9.00 -2.76
N PHE A 132 12.44 8.50 -3.16
CA PHE A 132 12.55 7.52 -4.25
C PHE A 132 13.34 6.32 -3.80
N GLU A 133 12.84 5.12 -4.09
CA GLU A 133 13.52 3.86 -3.81
C GLU A 133 13.93 3.17 -5.11
N ASN A 134 15.23 2.97 -5.31
CA ASN A 134 15.73 2.18 -6.44
C ASN A 134 15.25 0.73 -6.32
N ILE A 135 14.53 0.25 -7.34
CA ILE A 135 13.96 -1.10 -7.39
C ILE A 135 14.41 -1.87 -8.64
N GLU A 136 15.53 -1.49 -9.26
CA GLU A 136 16.03 -2.16 -10.48
C GLU A 136 16.14 -3.68 -10.31
N LYS A 137 16.61 -4.11 -9.14
CA LYS A 137 16.77 -5.53 -8.80
C LYS A 137 15.48 -6.20 -8.31
N GLU A 138 14.47 -5.43 -7.97
CA GLU A 138 13.24 -5.91 -7.35
C GLU A 138 11.99 -5.74 -8.23
N ILE A 139 12.12 -5.16 -9.43
CA ILE A 139 10.96 -4.92 -10.32
C ILE A 139 10.25 -6.22 -10.69
N ASP A 140 10.99 -7.29 -10.97
CA ASP A 140 10.40 -8.59 -11.31
C ASP A 140 9.58 -9.17 -10.16
N PHE A 141 10.01 -8.95 -8.91
CA PHE A 141 9.24 -9.35 -7.73
C PHE A 141 7.97 -8.54 -7.57
N LYS A 142 7.99 -7.22 -7.89
CA LYS A 142 6.80 -6.38 -7.90
C LYS A 142 5.77 -6.90 -8.90
N ILE A 143 6.21 -7.17 -10.13
CA ILE A 143 5.35 -7.70 -11.20
C ILE A 143 4.83 -9.09 -10.83
N LYS A 144 5.69 -9.99 -10.35
CA LYS A 144 5.29 -11.32 -9.90
C LYS A 144 4.27 -11.25 -8.75
N GLY A 145 4.48 -10.35 -7.79
CA GLY A 145 3.53 -10.11 -6.71
C GLY A 145 2.18 -9.62 -7.22
N PHE A 146 2.16 -8.67 -8.16
CA PHE A 146 0.94 -8.16 -8.75
C PHE A 146 0.19 -9.26 -9.55
N LYS A 147 0.91 -10.12 -10.27
CA LYS A 147 0.31 -11.25 -11.00
C LYS A 147 -0.42 -12.26 -10.10
N MET A 148 -0.19 -12.25 -8.79
CA MET A 148 -0.98 -13.09 -7.87
C MET A 148 -2.44 -12.63 -7.73
N TYR A 149 -2.73 -11.37 -8.10
CA TYR A 149 -4.08 -10.80 -8.10
C TYR A 149 -4.71 -10.88 -9.50
N GLU A 150 -4.90 -12.08 -10.02
CA GLU A 150 -5.39 -12.33 -11.39
C GLU A 150 -6.69 -11.57 -11.71
N SER A 151 -7.59 -11.44 -10.73
CA SER A 151 -8.85 -10.70 -10.90
C SER A 151 -8.69 -9.19 -11.04
N GLU A 152 -7.51 -8.64 -10.74
CA GLU A 152 -7.23 -7.21 -10.77
C GLU A 152 -6.38 -6.78 -11.98
N ILE A 153 -5.86 -7.74 -12.73
CA ILE A 153 -5.02 -7.45 -13.89
C ILE A 153 -5.91 -7.05 -15.05
N GLU A 154 -5.60 -5.91 -15.62
CA GLU A 154 -6.30 -5.35 -16.77
C GLU A 154 -5.37 -5.25 -18.00
N LYS A 155 -5.96 -5.05 -19.18
CA LYS A 155 -5.21 -4.80 -20.40
C LYS A 155 -4.78 -3.33 -20.48
N PHE A 156 -3.58 -3.10 -21.04
CA PHE A 156 -3.18 -1.73 -21.41
C PHE A 156 -4.23 -1.09 -22.34
N PRO A 157 -4.59 0.21 -22.14
CA PRO A 157 -3.92 1.24 -21.34
C PRO A 157 -4.42 1.39 -19.90
N ASN A 158 -5.13 0.42 -19.35
CA ASN A 158 -5.57 0.51 -17.94
C ASN A 158 -4.38 0.63 -16.99
N ALA A 159 -4.52 1.45 -15.95
CA ALA A 159 -3.50 1.66 -14.92
C ALA A 159 -3.11 0.37 -14.17
N ARG A 160 -4.00 -0.63 -14.12
CA ARG A 160 -3.76 -1.96 -13.54
C ARG A 160 -3.16 -2.96 -14.54
N SER A 161 -2.59 -2.50 -15.65
CA SER A 161 -1.83 -3.36 -16.57
C SER A 161 -0.37 -3.49 -16.13
N ILE A 162 0.27 -4.60 -16.51
CA ILE A 162 1.70 -4.80 -16.25
C ILE A 162 2.54 -3.69 -16.90
N ILE A 163 2.19 -3.32 -18.14
CA ILE A 163 2.87 -2.24 -18.89
C ILE A 163 2.79 -0.91 -18.14
N ALA A 164 1.62 -0.57 -17.58
CA ALA A 164 1.46 0.67 -16.83
C ALA A 164 2.32 0.71 -15.56
N ILE A 165 2.41 -0.43 -14.85
CA ILE A 165 3.25 -0.56 -13.64
C ILE A 165 4.74 -0.41 -13.99
N GLU A 166 5.19 -1.01 -15.09
CA GLU A 166 6.58 -0.89 -15.56
C GLU A 166 6.90 0.52 -16.00
N ASN A 167 6.03 1.15 -16.78
CA ASN A 167 6.20 2.53 -17.25
C ASN A 167 6.28 3.52 -16.08
N LEU A 168 5.44 3.35 -15.05
CA LEU A 168 5.53 4.19 -13.85
C LEU A 168 6.89 4.04 -13.17
N ALA A 169 7.38 2.81 -13.01
CA ALA A 169 8.69 2.56 -12.39
C ALA A 169 9.84 3.16 -13.21
N ILE A 170 9.76 3.11 -14.55
CA ILE A 170 10.72 3.76 -15.45
C ILE A 170 10.67 5.28 -15.27
N MET A 171 9.47 5.88 -15.33
CA MET A 171 9.28 7.32 -15.19
C MET A 171 9.85 7.84 -13.87
N ARG A 172 9.57 7.15 -12.76
CA ARG A 172 10.12 7.52 -11.44
C ARG A 172 11.64 7.29 -11.35
N GLY A 173 12.16 6.28 -12.05
CA GLY A 173 13.59 6.06 -12.18
C GLY A 173 14.28 7.21 -12.91
N ILE A 174 13.77 7.63 -14.06
CA ILE A 174 14.32 8.74 -14.86
C ILE A 174 14.45 10.02 -14.03
N GLN A 175 13.49 10.31 -13.17
CA GLN A 175 13.49 11.52 -12.33
C GLN A 175 14.71 11.60 -11.39
N VAL A 176 15.31 10.46 -11.04
CA VAL A 176 16.39 10.38 -10.04
C VAL A 176 17.62 9.60 -10.53
N GLY A 177 17.73 9.35 -11.84
CA GLY A 177 18.90 8.72 -12.44
C GLY A 177 18.99 7.21 -12.25
N PHE A 178 17.88 6.51 -12.02
CA PHE A 178 17.81 5.05 -11.96
C PHE A 178 17.03 4.49 -13.15
N LYS A 179 17.26 3.22 -13.49
CA LYS A 179 16.48 2.55 -14.54
C LYS A 179 15.04 2.31 -14.07
N ARG A 180 14.85 2.07 -12.78
CA ARG A 180 13.54 1.80 -12.16
C ARG A 180 13.52 2.30 -10.72
N ALA A 181 12.48 3.05 -10.35
CA ALA A 181 12.26 3.47 -8.96
C ALA A 181 10.78 3.39 -8.58
N GLU A 182 10.50 3.36 -7.28
CA GLU A 182 9.19 3.68 -6.70
C GLU A 182 9.27 5.05 -6.04
N GLY A 183 8.27 5.90 -6.28
CA GLY A 183 8.13 7.21 -5.65
C GLY A 183 7.20 7.16 -4.45
N PHE A 184 7.53 7.94 -3.43
CA PHE A 184 6.74 8.11 -2.22
C PHE A 184 6.62 9.59 -1.86
N GLU A 185 5.50 9.97 -1.26
CA GLU A 185 5.32 11.28 -0.63
C GLU A 185 5.61 11.14 0.86
N LEU A 186 6.64 11.82 1.36
CA LEU A 186 6.97 11.87 2.78
C LEU A 186 6.02 12.82 3.49
N ILE A 187 5.24 12.30 4.43
CA ILE A 187 4.28 13.08 5.22
C ILE A 187 4.87 13.49 6.56
N GLN A 188 5.61 12.59 7.19
CA GLN A 188 6.26 12.83 8.47
C GLN A 188 7.65 12.22 8.49
N ASN A 189 8.63 12.95 9.04
CA ASN A 189 9.95 12.45 9.36
C ASN A 189 10.44 13.03 10.68
N ILE A 190 10.57 12.19 11.71
CA ILE A 190 11.07 12.58 13.03
C ILE A 190 12.52 12.12 13.13
N LEU A 191 13.44 13.05 13.09
CA LEU A 191 14.88 12.82 13.30
C LEU A 191 15.17 12.71 14.80
N LYS A 192 16.09 11.81 15.16
CA LYS A 192 16.63 11.71 16.53
C LYS A 192 18.05 12.23 16.55
#